data_a3fd84dafac7493d15fda731490578e1
#
_entry.id   a3fd84dafac7493d15fda731490578e1
#
_cell.length_a   1.000
_cell.length_b   1.000
_cell.length_c   1.000
_cell.angle_alpha   90.00
_cell.angle_beta   90.00
_cell.angle_gamma   90.00
#
_symmetry.space_group_name_H-M   'P 1'
#
loop_
_entity.id
_entity.type
_entity.pdbx_description
1 polymer ?
#
loop_
_entity_poly.entity_id
_entity_poly.type
_entity_poly.pdbx_seq_one_letter_code
_entity_poly.pdbx_strand_id
1 'polypeptide(L)'
;MHTESYLHHGHTVYEHRLDVPLDHLRPAGQDNPTIQVFAREVVRKGHENAPYAVFLQGGPGYPSPRFGTFTGGWMNRLLQDYRVVLLDQRGTGQSTRMDAQALSHLDTDEEKAAYLRHFRQDQIVYDAEALRRELCGDDPWTTLGQSFGGFITTSYLSLAPQGLKASLITGGLPGLVHVDDIYRLTYERTAARNRTYFQRHPGDERTVRELCAHLADTEETLPTGERLSPARLRM
;
A
#
# COMPACT_ATOMS: atom_id res chain seq x y z
N MET A 1 -0.34 3.55 21.33
CA MET A 1 -1.33 3.11 20.30
C MET A 1 -2.76 3.32 20.79
N HIS A 2 -3.68 3.81 19.95
CA HIS A 2 -5.13 3.90 20.22
C HIS A 2 -5.85 2.77 19.47
N THR A 3 -6.81 2.11 20.14
CA THR A 3 -7.53 0.96 19.58
C THR A 3 -9.02 1.06 19.84
N GLU A 4 -9.82 0.91 18.81
CA GLU A 4 -11.27 0.76 18.86
C GLU A 4 -11.67 -0.63 18.35
N SER A 5 -12.84 -1.14 18.76
CA SER A 5 -13.29 -2.45 18.27
C SER A 5 -14.78 -2.50 18.02
N TYR A 6 -15.18 -3.34 17.06
CA TYR A 6 -16.57 -3.59 16.73
C TYR A 6 -16.76 -5.00 16.15
N LEU A 7 -18.00 -5.47 16.14
CA LEU A 7 -18.35 -6.74 15.50
C LEU A 7 -18.74 -6.50 14.04
N HIS A 8 -18.20 -7.30 13.13
CA HIS A 8 -18.52 -7.25 11.72
C HIS A 8 -18.50 -8.65 11.09
N HIS A 9 -19.61 -9.08 10.47
CA HIS A 9 -19.77 -10.41 9.87
C HIS A 9 -19.28 -11.58 10.76
N GLY A 10 -19.59 -11.53 12.05
CA GLY A 10 -19.23 -12.59 13.00
C GLY A 10 -17.75 -12.61 13.42
N HIS A 11 -17.00 -11.59 13.09
CA HIS A 11 -15.61 -11.37 13.49
C HIS A 11 -15.51 -10.13 14.36
N THR A 12 -14.55 -10.12 15.28
CA THR A 12 -14.16 -8.88 15.96
C THR A 12 -13.15 -8.16 15.08
N VAL A 13 -13.40 -6.89 14.82
CA VAL A 13 -12.46 -6.01 14.10
C VAL A 13 -11.92 -5.00 15.08
N TYR A 14 -10.60 -4.89 15.16
CA TYR A 14 -9.90 -3.84 15.90
C TYR A 14 -9.32 -2.84 14.91
N GLU A 15 -9.53 -1.56 15.15
CA GLU A 15 -8.89 -0.47 14.40
C GLU A 15 -7.81 0.15 15.27
N HIS A 16 -6.59 0.05 14.81
CA HIS A 16 -5.40 0.53 15.50
C HIS A 16 -4.87 1.80 14.83
N ARG A 17 -4.57 2.81 15.64
CA ARG A 17 -3.87 4.04 15.23
C ARG A 17 -2.61 4.17 16.05
N LEU A 18 -1.48 4.19 15.37
CA LEU A 18 -0.15 4.27 15.98
C LEU A 18 0.61 5.46 15.42
N ASP A 19 1.07 6.32 16.31
CA ASP A 19 1.99 7.39 15.93
C ASP A 19 3.40 6.82 15.81
N VAL A 20 4.03 7.06 14.66
CA VAL A 20 5.37 6.60 14.33
C VAL A 20 6.23 7.79 13.85
N PRO A 21 7.54 7.76 13.99
CA PRO A 21 8.37 8.82 13.45
C PRO A 21 8.27 8.87 11.92
N LEU A 22 8.34 10.06 11.34
CA LEU A 22 8.41 10.25 9.90
C LEU A 22 9.64 9.52 9.33
N ASP A 23 10.77 9.63 10.02
CA ASP A 23 12.02 8.95 9.67
C ASP A 23 12.49 8.05 10.83
N HIS A 24 12.29 6.74 10.70
CA HIS A 24 12.74 5.77 11.70
C HIS A 24 14.27 5.66 11.84
N LEU A 25 15.02 6.16 10.86
CA LEU A 25 16.49 6.12 10.87
C LEU A 25 17.13 7.36 11.48
N ARG A 26 16.33 8.39 11.78
CA ARG A 26 16.83 9.61 12.42
C ARG A 26 17.14 9.34 13.90
N PRO A 27 18.32 9.72 14.39
CA PRO A 27 18.68 9.52 15.79
C PRO A 27 17.71 10.20 16.76
N ALA A 28 17.52 9.59 17.93
CA ALA A 28 16.71 10.16 19.00
C ALA A 28 17.25 11.54 19.42
N GLY A 29 16.34 12.46 19.75
CA GLY A 29 16.68 13.83 20.16
C GLY A 29 16.83 14.84 19.03
N GLN A 30 16.74 14.41 17.77
CA GLN A 30 16.60 15.31 16.62
C GLN A 30 15.14 15.60 16.34
N ASP A 31 14.86 16.78 15.75
CA ASP A 31 13.51 17.12 15.29
C ASP A 31 13.05 16.09 14.23
N ASN A 32 12.07 15.28 14.61
CA ASN A 32 11.53 14.19 13.79
C ASN A 32 10.03 14.16 13.99
N PRO A 33 9.27 14.79 13.11
CA PRO A 33 7.82 14.80 13.21
C PRO A 33 7.25 13.38 13.17
N THR A 34 6.09 13.20 13.78
CA THR A 34 5.36 11.94 13.76
C THR A 34 4.29 11.95 12.67
N ILE A 35 4.02 10.77 12.14
CA ILE A 35 2.89 10.47 11.29
C ILE A 35 2.06 9.37 11.92
N GLN A 36 0.79 9.25 11.52
CA GLN A 36 -0.08 8.19 12.01
C GLN A 36 -0.16 7.05 11.01
N VAL A 37 0.01 5.83 11.50
CA VAL A 37 -0.20 4.59 10.76
C VAL A 37 -1.46 3.91 11.28
N PHE A 38 -2.27 3.40 10.36
CA PHE A 38 -3.54 2.74 10.62
C PHE A 38 -3.49 1.27 10.22
N ALA A 39 -4.08 0.41 11.03
CA ALA A 39 -4.26 -1.01 10.71
C ALA A 39 -5.61 -1.52 11.21
N ARG A 40 -6.20 -2.45 10.45
CA ARG A 40 -7.31 -3.26 10.91
C ARG A 40 -6.84 -4.64 11.26
N GLU A 41 -7.16 -5.09 12.44
CA GLU A 41 -6.98 -6.47 12.85
C GLU A 41 -8.35 -7.16 12.82
N VAL A 42 -8.42 -8.30 12.14
CA VAL A 42 -9.63 -9.10 12.05
C VAL A 42 -9.40 -10.42 12.81
N VAL A 43 -10.28 -10.68 13.76
CA VAL A 43 -10.20 -11.86 14.63
C VAL A 43 -11.48 -12.68 14.50
N ARG A 44 -11.33 -13.95 14.14
CA ARG A 44 -12.43 -14.89 14.15
C ARG A 44 -12.78 -15.27 15.58
N LYS A 45 -14.06 -15.38 15.90
CA LYS A 45 -14.53 -15.85 17.22
C LYS A 45 -13.90 -17.20 17.59
N GLY A 46 -13.32 -17.27 18.78
CA GLY A 46 -12.58 -18.43 19.28
C GLY A 46 -11.12 -18.50 18.86
N HIS A 47 -10.60 -17.47 18.16
CA HIS A 47 -9.22 -17.36 17.71
C HIS A 47 -8.51 -16.13 18.31
N GLU A 48 -8.94 -15.69 19.48
CA GLU A 48 -8.41 -14.50 20.17
C GLU A 48 -6.94 -14.65 20.56
N ASN A 49 -6.47 -15.89 20.69
CA ASN A 49 -5.07 -16.23 21.01
C ASN A 49 -4.29 -16.79 19.81
N ALA A 50 -4.84 -16.72 18.59
CA ALA A 50 -4.14 -17.14 17.40
C ALA A 50 -2.92 -16.25 17.09
N PRO A 51 -1.87 -16.78 16.43
CA PRO A 51 -0.74 -15.95 16.01
C PRO A 51 -1.17 -14.89 14.98
N TYR A 52 -0.33 -13.88 14.83
CA TYR A 52 -0.60 -12.77 13.91
C TYR A 52 -0.08 -13.04 12.50
N ALA A 53 -0.86 -12.60 11.51
CA ALA A 53 -0.42 -12.48 10.13
C ALA A 53 -0.72 -11.06 9.61
N VAL A 54 0.31 -10.35 9.13
CA VAL A 54 0.15 -9.03 8.52
C VAL A 54 0.08 -9.14 7.00
N PHE A 55 -0.92 -8.49 6.43
CA PHE A 55 -1.04 -8.34 4.97
C PHE A 55 -0.41 -7.02 4.53
N LEU A 56 0.55 -7.13 3.62
CA LEU A 56 1.23 -6.02 2.98
C LEU A 56 0.70 -5.84 1.55
N GLN A 57 -0.10 -4.80 1.37
CA GLN A 57 -0.79 -4.52 0.10
C GLN A 57 0.19 -4.15 -1.00
N GLY A 58 -0.20 -4.48 -2.22
CA GLY A 58 0.48 -4.06 -3.44
C GLY A 58 0.16 -2.61 -3.84
N GLY A 59 0.51 -2.28 -5.04
CA GLY A 59 0.40 -0.96 -5.62
C GLY A 59 1.73 -0.56 -6.23
N PRO A 60 2.48 0.35 -5.62
CA PRO A 60 2.28 1.09 -4.35
C PRO A 60 1.12 2.09 -4.38
N GLY A 61 0.72 2.57 -3.19
CA GLY A 61 -0.24 3.68 -3.05
C GLY A 61 -1.68 3.26 -2.79
N TYR A 62 -1.97 1.97 -2.65
CA TYR A 62 -3.31 1.49 -2.31
C TYR A 62 -3.44 1.10 -0.84
N PRO A 63 -4.59 1.39 -0.20
CA PRO A 63 -4.87 0.90 1.14
C PRO A 63 -5.07 -0.61 1.14
N SER A 64 -4.93 -1.22 2.30
CA SER A 64 -5.31 -2.61 2.49
C SER A 64 -6.81 -2.83 2.24
N PRO A 65 -7.20 -4.03 1.75
CA PRO A 65 -8.61 -4.31 1.49
C PRO A 65 -9.44 -4.17 2.77
N ARG A 66 -10.67 -3.70 2.62
CA ARG A 66 -11.62 -3.67 3.73
C ARG A 66 -12.21 -5.05 3.94
N PHE A 67 -12.23 -5.49 5.20
CA PHE A 67 -12.92 -6.74 5.56
C PHE A 67 -14.42 -6.63 5.23
N GLY A 68 -14.97 -7.68 4.63
CA GLY A 68 -16.36 -7.72 4.17
C GLY A 68 -16.53 -7.49 2.66
N THR A 69 -15.61 -6.78 2.00
CA THR A 69 -15.63 -6.60 0.54
C THR A 69 -15.05 -7.82 -0.20
N PHE A 70 -14.19 -8.57 0.47
CA PHE A 70 -13.48 -9.74 -0.07
C PHE A 70 -13.55 -10.93 0.91
N THR A 71 -14.75 -11.29 1.33
CA THR A 71 -15.00 -12.46 2.18
C THR A 71 -14.85 -13.78 1.39
N GLY A 72 -13.75 -13.96 0.71
CA GLY A 72 -13.43 -15.14 -0.08
C GLY A 72 -11.93 -15.35 -0.20
N GLY A 73 -11.53 -16.52 -0.66
CA GLY A 73 -10.16 -16.81 -1.01
C GLY A 73 -9.18 -16.77 0.18
N TRP A 74 -8.08 -16.04 0.02
CA TRP A 74 -6.94 -16.05 0.92
C TRP A 74 -7.25 -15.55 2.34
N MET A 75 -8.10 -14.52 2.48
CA MET A 75 -8.41 -13.94 3.80
C MET A 75 -9.18 -14.92 4.68
N ASN A 76 -10.20 -15.60 4.12
CA ASN A 76 -10.95 -16.63 4.85
C ASN A 76 -10.03 -17.80 5.26
N ARG A 77 -9.02 -18.13 4.43
CA ARG A 77 -8.05 -19.16 4.78
C ARG A 77 -7.14 -18.71 5.92
N LEU A 78 -6.63 -17.48 5.88
CA LEU A 78 -5.77 -16.95 6.96
C LEU A 78 -6.53 -16.84 8.29
N LEU A 79 -7.79 -16.41 8.26
CA LEU A 79 -8.61 -16.27 9.47
C LEU A 79 -8.94 -17.61 10.17
N GLN A 80 -8.62 -18.74 9.54
CA GLN A 80 -8.72 -20.05 10.22
C GLN A 80 -7.58 -20.28 11.21
N ASP A 81 -6.41 -19.68 10.98
CA ASP A 81 -5.20 -19.97 11.74
C ASP A 81 -4.59 -18.71 12.39
N TYR A 82 -5.01 -17.51 11.95
CA TYR A 82 -4.36 -16.26 12.33
C TYR A 82 -5.37 -15.16 12.73
N ARG A 83 -4.89 -14.24 13.54
CA ARG A 83 -5.40 -12.87 13.64
C ARG A 83 -4.80 -12.11 12.47
N VAL A 84 -5.63 -11.57 11.58
CA VAL A 84 -5.16 -10.97 10.32
C VAL A 84 -5.10 -9.46 10.46
N VAL A 85 -3.91 -8.90 10.30
CA VAL A 85 -3.66 -7.46 10.34
C VAL A 85 -3.59 -6.91 8.93
N LEU A 86 -4.47 -5.98 8.59
CA LEU A 86 -4.56 -5.27 7.32
C LEU A 86 -3.96 -3.88 7.51
N LEU A 87 -2.68 -3.73 7.18
CA LEU A 87 -1.93 -2.49 7.36
C LEU A 87 -2.20 -1.52 6.19
N ASP A 88 -2.81 -0.37 6.47
CA ASP A 88 -2.74 0.77 5.56
C ASP A 88 -1.34 1.37 5.68
N GLN A 89 -0.50 1.11 4.69
CA GLN A 89 0.88 1.59 4.69
C GLN A 89 0.92 3.12 4.77
N ARG A 90 2.01 3.70 5.33
CA ARG A 90 2.18 5.15 5.32
C ARG A 90 1.90 5.74 3.95
N GLY A 91 1.19 6.85 3.89
CA GLY A 91 0.75 7.47 2.64
C GLY A 91 -0.57 6.95 2.07
N THR A 92 -1.18 5.91 2.64
CA THR A 92 -2.37 5.24 2.07
C THR A 92 -3.52 5.14 3.07
N GLY A 93 -4.72 4.98 2.55
CA GLY A 93 -5.92 4.65 3.34
C GLY A 93 -6.23 5.62 4.45
N GLN A 94 -6.32 5.11 5.68
CA GLN A 94 -6.53 5.89 6.89
C GLN A 94 -5.22 6.26 7.63
N SER A 95 -4.06 5.81 7.13
CA SER A 95 -2.76 6.33 7.55
C SER A 95 -2.57 7.77 7.08
N THR A 96 -1.59 8.48 7.64
CA THR A 96 -1.23 9.83 7.17
C THR A 96 -1.10 9.84 5.65
N ARG A 97 -1.88 10.68 5.03
CA ARG A 97 -2.09 10.71 3.59
C ARG A 97 -0.90 11.29 2.85
N MET A 98 -0.62 10.76 1.66
CA MET A 98 0.40 11.27 0.75
C MET A 98 -0.21 11.49 -0.64
N ASP A 99 -0.51 12.73 -0.98
CA ASP A 99 -1.01 13.15 -2.28
C ASP A 99 -0.54 14.58 -2.59
N ALA A 100 -0.94 15.11 -3.73
CA ALA A 100 -0.58 16.47 -4.13
C ALA A 100 -1.04 17.54 -3.12
N GLN A 101 -2.17 17.32 -2.45
CA GLN A 101 -2.68 18.24 -1.43
C GLN A 101 -1.81 18.17 -0.16
N ALA A 102 -1.37 16.98 0.25
CA ALA A 102 -0.47 16.82 1.39
C ALA A 102 0.89 17.50 1.17
N LEU A 103 1.32 17.65 -0.09
CA LEU A 103 2.57 18.33 -0.46
C LEU A 103 2.41 19.85 -0.69
N SER A 104 1.20 20.36 -0.70
CA SER A 104 0.93 21.77 -1.06
C SER A 104 1.46 22.79 -0.04
N HIS A 105 1.77 22.35 1.18
CA HIS A 105 2.36 23.19 2.23
C HIS A 105 3.90 23.32 2.12
N LEU A 106 4.51 22.57 1.20
CA LEU A 106 5.96 22.62 0.93
C LEU A 106 6.20 23.51 -0.28
N ASP A 107 7.10 24.48 -0.13
CA ASP A 107 7.30 25.55 -1.10
C ASP A 107 8.14 25.11 -2.30
N THR A 108 9.16 24.27 -2.06
CA THR A 108 10.12 23.88 -3.10
C THR A 108 10.01 22.41 -3.49
N ASP A 109 10.48 22.07 -4.67
CA ASP A 109 10.52 20.69 -5.14
C ASP A 109 11.53 19.85 -4.36
N GLU A 110 12.59 20.46 -3.84
CA GLU A 110 13.58 19.85 -2.95
C GLU A 110 12.93 19.42 -1.62
N GLU A 111 12.10 20.26 -1.01
CA GLU A 111 11.36 19.94 0.21
C GLU A 111 10.36 18.80 -0.04
N LYS A 112 9.61 18.87 -1.16
CA LYS A 112 8.69 17.78 -1.55
C LYS A 112 9.43 16.47 -1.76
N ALA A 113 10.55 16.49 -2.46
CA ALA A 113 11.39 15.32 -2.69
C ALA A 113 11.98 14.77 -1.38
N ALA A 114 12.42 15.63 -0.47
CA ALA A 114 12.92 15.24 0.84
C ALA A 114 11.82 14.58 1.68
N TYR A 115 10.61 15.13 1.67
CA TYR A 115 9.47 14.56 2.38
C TYR A 115 9.04 13.19 1.78
N LEU A 116 8.95 13.08 0.45
CA LEU A 116 8.58 11.85 -0.25
C LEU A 116 9.55 10.69 0.01
N ARG A 117 10.84 10.96 0.30
CA ARG A 117 11.82 9.92 0.64
C ARG A 117 11.44 9.10 1.88
N HIS A 118 10.59 9.63 2.75
CA HIS A 118 10.12 8.94 3.95
C HIS A 118 8.93 8.00 3.69
N PHE A 119 8.43 7.91 2.44
CA PHE A 119 7.32 7.03 2.06
C PHE A 119 7.78 5.83 1.22
N ARG A 120 8.95 5.29 1.57
CA ARG A 120 9.57 4.14 0.90
C ARG A 120 9.38 2.85 1.69
N GLN A 121 9.68 1.74 1.04
CA GLN A 121 9.46 0.40 1.60
C GLN A 121 10.23 0.11 2.89
N ASP A 122 11.42 0.68 3.07
CA ASP A 122 12.21 0.57 4.30
C ASP A 122 11.47 1.18 5.51
N GLN A 123 10.90 2.35 5.35
CA GLN A 123 10.12 3.00 6.39
C GLN A 123 8.80 2.24 6.69
N ILE A 124 8.19 1.63 5.67
CA ILE A 124 7.02 0.74 5.86
C ILE A 124 7.38 -0.49 6.68
N VAL A 125 8.57 -1.06 6.50
CA VAL A 125 9.06 -2.16 7.33
C VAL A 125 9.16 -1.74 8.79
N TYR A 126 9.72 -0.57 9.08
CA TYR A 126 9.85 -0.08 10.44
C TYR A 126 8.50 0.28 11.08
N ASP A 127 7.54 0.78 10.30
CA ASP A 127 6.15 0.95 10.78
C ASP A 127 5.53 -0.39 11.17
N ALA A 128 5.71 -1.40 10.31
CA ALA A 128 5.22 -2.75 10.57
C ALA A 128 5.86 -3.34 11.84
N GLU A 129 7.16 -3.12 12.07
CA GLU A 129 7.85 -3.53 13.29
C GLU A 129 7.34 -2.78 14.54
N ALA A 130 7.09 -1.48 14.43
CA ALA A 130 6.49 -0.72 15.52
C ALA A 130 5.10 -1.27 15.88
N LEU A 131 4.26 -1.52 14.87
CA LEU A 131 2.94 -2.12 15.07
C LEU A 131 3.03 -3.54 15.63
N ARG A 132 3.96 -4.38 15.12
CA ARG A 132 4.17 -5.73 15.64
C ARG A 132 4.49 -5.70 17.13
N ARG A 133 5.41 -4.85 17.55
CA ARG A 133 5.80 -4.73 18.96
C ARG A 133 4.63 -4.34 19.86
N GLU A 134 3.75 -3.47 19.40
CA GLU A 134 2.53 -3.10 20.14
C GLU A 134 1.51 -4.25 20.24
N LEU A 135 1.39 -5.10 19.21
CA LEU A 135 0.40 -6.18 19.13
C LEU A 135 0.90 -7.50 19.70
N CYS A 136 2.16 -7.83 19.43
CA CYS A 136 2.75 -9.15 19.69
C CYS A 136 3.91 -9.09 20.71
N GLY A 137 4.36 -7.91 21.16
CA GLY A 137 5.60 -7.78 21.92
C GLY A 137 6.81 -8.24 21.11
N ASP A 138 7.57 -9.19 21.65
CA ASP A 138 8.75 -9.73 20.98
C ASP A 138 8.43 -10.90 20.04
N ASP A 139 7.20 -11.42 20.04
CA ASP A 139 6.83 -12.56 19.21
C ASP A 139 6.85 -12.19 17.72
N PRO A 140 7.44 -13.04 16.86
CA PRO A 140 7.44 -12.80 15.42
C PRO A 140 6.08 -13.14 14.81
N TRP A 141 5.71 -12.40 13.78
CA TRP A 141 4.49 -12.63 13.00
C TRP A 141 4.76 -13.21 11.60
N THR A 142 3.69 -13.65 10.93
CA THR A 142 3.75 -14.07 9.53
C THR A 142 3.42 -12.89 8.62
N THR A 143 4.13 -12.72 7.49
CA THR A 143 3.79 -11.73 6.46
C THR A 143 3.18 -12.39 5.25
N LEU A 144 2.18 -11.74 4.65
CA LEU A 144 1.66 -12.02 3.31
C LEU A 144 1.80 -10.76 2.46
N GLY A 145 2.79 -10.72 1.58
CA GLY A 145 3.05 -9.62 0.66
C GLY A 145 2.54 -9.91 -0.75
N GLN A 146 1.71 -9.02 -1.28
CA GLN A 146 1.17 -9.11 -2.64
C GLN A 146 1.76 -7.98 -3.50
N SER A 147 2.31 -8.29 -4.70
CA SER A 147 2.89 -7.32 -5.62
C SER A 147 3.96 -6.45 -4.92
N PHE A 148 3.80 -5.12 -4.81
CA PHE A 148 4.70 -4.25 -4.05
C PHE A 148 4.85 -4.68 -2.58
N GLY A 149 3.82 -5.27 -1.98
CA GLY A 149 3.90 -5.89 -0.65
C GLY A 149 4.92 -7.03 -0.58
N GLY A 150 5.19 -7.72 -1.69
CA GLY A 150 6.27 -8.69 -1.81
C GLY A 150 7.66 -8.01 -1.76
N PHE A 151 7.81 -6.83 -2.38
CA PHE A 151 9.04 -6.03 -2.28
C PHE A 151 9.28 -5.56 -0.84
N ILE A 152 8.23 -5.12 -0.15
CA ILE A 152 8.30 -4.78 1.28
C ILE A 152 8.72 -6.00 2.09
N THR A 153 8.13 -7.18 1.81
CA THR A 153 8.48 -8.42 2.51
C THR A 153 9.95 -8.82 2.30
N THR A 154 10.50 -8.67 1.09
CA THR A 154 11.94 -8.93 0.85
C THR A 154 12.84 -7.94 1.58
N SER A 155 12.42 -6.67 1.69
CA SER A 155 13.12 -5.69 2.52
C SER A 155 13.01 -6.03 4.01
N TYR A 156 11.86 -6.52 4.46
CA TYR A 156 11.63 -6.92 5.84
C TYR A 156 12.57 -8.08 6.25
N LEU A 157 12.73 -9.08 5.36
CA LEU A 157 13.67 -10.19 5.56
C LEU A 157 15.13 -9.71 5.73
N SER A 158 15.47 -8.54 5.19
CA SER A 158 16.81 -7.96 5.28
C SER A 158 16.97 -7.01 6.47
N LEU A 159 15.93 -6.22 6.80
CA LEU A 159 16.02 -5.13 7.78
C LEU A 159 15.63 -5.58 9.19
N ALA A 160 14.67 -6.50 9.32
CA ALA A 160 14.16 -6.96 10.62
C ALA A 160 13.72 -8.45 10.59
N PRO A 161 14.60 -9.37 10.19
CA PRO A 161 14.26 -10.79 10.04
C PRO A 161 13.79 -11.44 11.35
N GLN A 162 14.21 -10.93 12.50
CA GLN A 162 13.81 -11.42 13.83
C GLN A 162 12.31 -11.21 14.10
N GLY A 163 11.67 -10.25 13.45
CA GLY A 163 10.22 -10.01 13.55
C GLY A 163 9.37 -10.97 12.72
N LEU A 164 10.01 -11.86 11.93
CA LEU A 164 9.34 -12.71 10.96
C LEU A 164 9.40 -14.18 11.35
N LYS A 165 8.23 -14.81 11.51
CA LYS A 165 8.09 -16.28 11.66
C LYS A 165 8.06 -16.97 10.30
N ALA A 166 7.34 -16.40 9.35
CA ALA A 166 7.22 -16.89 7.98
C ALA A 166 6.88 -15.72 7.04
N SER A 167 7.24 -15.85 5.77
CA SER A 167 6.98 -14.84 4.75
C SER A 167 6.40 -15.49 3.51
N LEU A 168 5.19 -15.06 3.15
CA LEU A 168 4.47 -15.49 1.95
C LEU A 168 4.49 -14.34 0.95
N ILE A 169 4.96 -14.59 -0.27
CA ILE A 169 5.09 -13.58 -1.32
C ILE A 169 4.30 -14.03 -2.55
N THR A 170 3.41 -13.17 -3.04
CA THR A 170 2.62 -13.43 -4.23
C THR A 170 2.83 -12.30 -5.26
N GLY A 171 3.37 -12.66 -6.44
CA GLY A 171 3.54 -11.75 -7.58
C GLY A 171 4.46 -10.53 -7.31
N GLY A 172 5.38 -10.63 -6.34
CA GLY A 172 6.15 -9.50 -5.86
C GLY A 172 7.62 -9.82 -5.52
N LEU A 173 8.31 -10.58 -6.37
CA LEU A 173 9.76 -10.73 -6.25
C LEU A 173 10.45 -9.68 -7.11
N PRO A 174 11.28 -8.78 -6.54
CA PRO A 174 12.01 -7.78 -7.30
C PRO A 174 13.07 -8.43 -8.19
N GLY A 175 13.21 -7.94 -9.42
CA GLY A 175 14.36 -8.23 -10.26
C GLY A 175 15.59 -7.42 -9.83
N LEU A 176 16.78 -7.93 -10.11
CA LEU A 176 18.06 -7.23 -9.89
C LEU A 176 18.42 -6.35 -11.10
N VAL A 177 17.45 -5.57 -11.59
CA VAL A 177 17.59 -4.67 -12.74
C VAL A 177 17.11 -3.27 -12.37
N HIS A 178 17.65 -2.26 -13.04
CA HIS A 178 17.21 -0.89 -12.80
C HIS A 178 15.76 -0.70 -13.26
N VAL A 179 14.99 0.09 -12.51
CA VAL A 179 13.56 0.29 -12.79
C VAL A 179 13.30 0.87 -14.19
N ASP A 180 14.17 1.73 -14.69
CA ASP A 180 14.05 2.31 -16.03
C ASP A 180 14.15 1.26 -17.15
N ASP A 181 14.95 0.21 -16.97
CA ASP A 181 15.06 -0.88 -17.95
C ASP A 181 13.79 -1.72 -17.97
N ILE A 182 13.17 -1.92 -16.81
CA ILE A 182 11.86 -2.57 -16.72
C ILE A 182 10.81 -1.74 -17.46
N TYR A 183 10.78 -0.42 -17.23
CA TYR A 183 9.81 0.46 -17.91
C TYR A 183 10.05 0.53 -19.42
N ARG A 184 11.26 0.67 -19.90
CA ARG A 184 11.56 0.64 -21.35
C ARG A 184 10.98 -0.63 -22.01
N LEU A 185 11.26 -1.79 -21.42
CA LEU A 185 10.76 -3.06 -21.95
C LEU A 185 9.23 -3.18 -21.87
N THR A 186 8.62 -2.73 -20.77
CA THR A 186 7.16 -2.79 -20.60
C THR A 186 6.44 -1.81 -21.52
N TYR A 187 6.95 -0.61 -21.74
CA TYR A 187 6.39 0.35 -22.69
C TYR A 187 6.41 -0.18 -24.14
N GLU A 188 7.50 -0.79 -24.57
CA GLU A 188 7.59 -1.41 -25.91
C GLU A 188 6.52 -2.50 -26.09
N ARG A 189 6.36 -3.37 -25.09
CA ARG A 189 5.33 -4.43 -25.10
C ARG A 189 3.92 -3.86 -25.07
N THR A 190 3.67 -2.84 -24.28
CA THR A 190 2.38 -2.15 -24.21
C THR A 190 2.04 -1.48 -25.54
N ALA A 191 2.99 -0.79 -26.15
CA ALA A 191 2.81 -0.19 -27.48
C ALA A 191 2.51 -1.25 -28.56
N ALA A 192 3.17 -2.40 -28.50
CA ALA A 192 2.88 -3.50 -29.41
C ALA A 192 1.46 -4.06 -29.23
N ARG A 193 1.02 -4.23 -27.98
CA ARG A 193 -0.35 -4.67 -27.68
C ARG A 193 -1.39 -3.65 -28.13
N ASN A 194 -1.16 -2.36 -27.91
CA ASN A 194 -2.05 -1.30 -28.36
C ASN A 194 -2.17 -1.28 -29.88
N ARG A 195 -1.06 -1.43 -30.62
CA ARG A 195 -1.11 -1.56 -32.08
C ARG A 195 -1.98 -2.74 -32.52
N THR A 196 -1.82 -3.91 -31.89
CA THR A 196 -2.62 -5.09 -32.19
C THR A 196 -4.10 -4.87 -31.87
N TYR A 197 -4.41 -4.19 -30.78
CA TYR A 197 -5.78 -3.87 -30.41
C TYR A 197 -6.42 -2.92 -31.44
N PHE A 198 -5.78 -1.81 -31.78
CA PHE A 198 -6.30 -0.83 -32.74
C PHE A 198 -6.37 -1.35 -34.16
N GLN A 199 -5.53 -2.33 -34.55
CA GLN A 199 -5.72 -3.05 -35.82
C GLN A 199 -7.04 -3.83 -35.87
N ARG A 200 -7.48 -4.38 -34.75
CA ARG A 200 -8.75 -5.10 -34.63
C ARG A 200 -9.95 -4.17 -34.44
N HIS A 201 -9.73 -3.00 -33.82
CA HIS A 201 -10.73 -2.01 -33.46
C HIS A 201 -10.30 -0.60 -33.93
N PRO A 202 -10.25 -0.33 -35.24
CA PRO A 202 -9.68 0.91 -35.77
C PRO A 202 -10.45 2.18 -35.37
N GLY A 203 -11.76 2.06 -35.05
CA GLY A 203 -12.57 3.18 -34.57
C GLY A 203 -12.19 3.65 -33.17
N ASP A 204 -11.71 2.75 -32.32
CA ASP A 204 -11.43 3.03 -30.91
C ASP A 204 -10.21 3.95 -30.74
N GLU A 205 -9.21 3.84 -31.62
CA GLU A 205 -8.05 4.75 -31.54
C GLU A 205 -8.46 6.22 -31.66
N ARG A 206 -9.35 6.52 -32.61
CA ARG A 206 -9.89 7.87 -32.78
C ARG A 206 -10.65 8.32 -31.55
N THR A 207 -11.56 7.49 -31.07
CA THR A 207 -12.38 7.79 -29.89
C THR A 207 -11.51 8.06 -28.64
N VAL A 208 -10.49 7.24 -28.40
CA VAL A 208 -9.55 7.45 -27.28
C VAL A 208 -8.77 8.74 -27.43
N ARG A 209 -8.32 9.10 -28.64
CA ARG A 209 -7.62 10.35 -28.90
C ARG A 209 -8.51 11.57 -28.67
N GLU A 210 -9.75 11.53 -29.18
CA GLU A 210 -10.75 12.61 -28.99
C GLU A 210 -11.07 12.79 -27.50
N LEU A 211 -11.26 11.68 -26.76
CA LEU A 211 -11.51 11.72 -25.32
C LEU A 211 -10.31 12.29 -24.55
N CYS A 212 -9.10 11.86 -24.87
CA CYS A 212 -7.89 12.41 -24.25
C CYS A 212 -7.71 13.91 -24.54
N ALA A 213 -8.01 14.37 -25.76
CA ALA A 213 -7.97 15.78 -26.12
C ALA A 213 -9.00 16.57 -25.31
N HIS A 214 -10.26 16.11 -25.28
CA HIS A 214 -11.30 16.72 -24.45
C HIS A 214 -10.86 16.88 -22.98
N LEU A 215 -10.35 15.81 -22.36
CA LEU A 215 -9.90 15.83 -20.95
C LEU A 215 -8.64 16.69 -20.72
N ALA A 216 -7.86 16.98 -21.75
CA ALA A 216 -6.73 17.91 -21.65
C ALA A 216 -7.21 19.37 -21.61
N ASP A 217 -8.27 19.67 -22.35
CA ASP A 217 -8.79 21.04 -22.57
C ASP A 217 -9.91 21.41 -21.58
N THR A 218 -10.47 20.44 -20.83
CA THR A 218 -11.59 20.66 -19.90
C THR A 218 -11.25 20.26 -18.48
N GLU A 219 -12.04 20.78 -17.51
CA GLU A 219 -11.94 20.41 -16.09
C GLU A 219 -13.09 19.47 -15.71
N GLU A 220 -13.02 18.24 -16.20
CA GLU A 220 -13.97 17.21 -15.78
C GLU A 220 -13.62 16.71 -14.38
N THR A 221 -14.62 16.57 -13.52
CA THR A 221 -14.44 16.18 -12.10
C THR A 221 -15.19 14.88 -11.81
N LEU A 222 -14.52 13.95 -11.17
CA LEU A 222 -15.12 12.71 -10.66
C LEU A 222 -16.03 13.00 -9.45
N PRO A 223 -16.99 12.10 -9.12
CA PRO A 223 -17.84 12.27 -7.93
C PRO A 223 -17.06 12.41 -6.61
N THR A 224 -15.78 12.00 -6.60
CA THR A 224 -14.86 12.17 -5.47
C THR A 224 -14.27 13.57 -5.34
N GLY A 225 -14.52 14.47 -6.29
CA GLY A 225 -13.90 15.80 -6.37
C GLY A 225 -12.53 15.81 -7.06
N GLU A 226 -12.03 14.66 -7.50
CA GLU A 226 -10.76 14.55 -8.23
C GLU A 226 -10.94 14.95 -9.70
N ARG A 227 -9.98 15.71 -10.27
CA ARG A 227 -9.97 16.03 -11.70
C ARG A 227 -9.71 14.78 -12.53
N LEU A 228 -10.56 14.49 -13.51
CA LEU A 228 -10.36 13.45 -14.50
C LEU A 228 -9.42 13.96 -15.60
N SER A 229 -8.16 13.58 -15.54
CA SER A 229 -7.15 13.89 -16.55
C SER A 229 -6.95 12.73 -17.54
N PRO A 230 -6.30 12.97 -18.71
CA PRO A 230 -5.91 11.88 -19.62
C PRO A 230 -5.06 10.80 -18.94
N ALA A 231 -4.20 11.19 -17.99
CA ALA A 231 -3.40 10.25 -17.21
C ALA A 231 -4.28 9.39 -16.29
N ARG A 232 -5.28 10.01 -15.66
CA ARG A 232 -6.23 9.30 -14.77
C ARG A 232 -7.16 8.35 -15.53
N LEU A 233 -7.52 8.69 -16.77
CA LEU A 233 -8.32 7.82 -17.65
C LEU A 233 -7.60 6.50 -17.99
N ARG A 234 -6.27 6.49 -18.01
CA ARG A 234 -5.45 5.32 -18.37
C ARG A 234 -5.23 4.34 -17.20
N MET A 235 -5.58 4.72 -16.01
CA MET A 235 -5.48 3.89 -14.81
C MET A 235 -6.71 3.00 -14.63
#